data_43844ea4e9edb981887ad1552b042846
#
_entry.id   43844ea4e9edb981887ad1552b042846
#
_cell.length_a   1.000
_cell.length_b   1.000
_cell.length_c   1.000
_cell.angle_alpha   90.00
_cell.angle_beta   90.00
_cell.angle_gamma   90.00
#
_symmetry.space_group_name_H-M   'P 1'
#
loop_
_entity.id
_entity.type
_entity.pdbx_description
1 polymer ?
#
loop_
_entity_poly.entity_id
_entity_poly.type
_entity_poly.pdbx_seq_one_letter_code
_entity_poly.pdbx_strand_id
1 'polypeptide(L)'
;MLWVKTFFGILFQTILLGIFLYLPALTLNWSDAFLLLTIHFLMTILASAYLLIVKPESIEARMKYDSKTQPKEDRMATALMFSAIIVGLSLAPIDIFHLNLSSSFEGSIKNIGLAIYIIGMLLFMASINANEFAETTVNIQEERGQKVIDTGIYSMVRHPMYTGFIFFINGVNVWLGTYL
;
A
#
# COMPACT_ATOMS: atom_id res chain seq x y z
N MET A 1 0.68 -4.70 24.25
CA MET A 1 1.22 -5.72 23.29
C MET A 1 0.82 -5.42 21.83
N LEU A 2 -0.39 -4.96 21.53
CA LEU A 2 -0.85 -4.64 20.16
C LEU A 2 0.00 -3.52 19.50
N TRP A 3 0.25 -2.40 20.18
CA TRP A 3 1.11 -1.30 19.69
C TRP A 3 2.49 -1.75 19.21
N VAL A 4 3.14 -2.65 19.98
CA VAL A 4 4.47 -3.16 19.62
C VAL A 4 4.41 -4.02 18.37
N LYS A 5 3.40 -4.90 18.27
CA LYS A 5 3.18 -5.71 17.05
C LYS A 5 2.91 -4.84 15.84
N THR A 6 2.07 -3.80 15.97
CA THR A 6 1.78 -2.86 14.90
C THR A 6 3.04 -2.14 14.44
N PHE A 7 3.86 -1.63 15.37
CA PHE A 7 5.12 -0.98 15.03
C PHE A 7 6.06 -1.90 14.22
N PHE A 8 6.27 -3.14 14.67
CA PHE A 8 7.09 -4.09 13.91
C PHE A 8 6.48 -4.46 12.56
N GLY A 9 5.16 -4.53 12.45
CA GLY A 9 4.47 -4.71 11.18
C GLY A 9 4.71 -3.55 10.20
N ILE A 10 4.65 -2.31 10.69
CA ILE A 10 4.97 -1.11 9.89
C ILE A 10 6.42 -1.11 9.45
N LEU A 11 7.33 -1.42 10.37
CA LEU A 11 8.76 -1.52 10.06
C LEU A 11 9.03 -2.58 8.99
N PHE A 12 8.44 -3.77 9.14
CA PHE A 12 8.57 -4.86 8.18
C PHE A 12 8.05 -4.47 6.80
N GLN A 13 6.85 -3.89 6.69
CA GLN A 13 6.31 -3.49 5.38
C GLN A 13 7.12 -2.36 4.73
N THR A 14 7.67 -1.42 5.51
CA THR A 14 8.53 -0.35 4.99
C THR A 14 9.86 -0.91 4.48
N ILE A 15 10.46 -1.85 5.19
CA ILE A 15 11.67 -2.56 4.75
C ILE A 15 11.37 -3.34 3.47
N LEU A 16 10.24 -4.04 3.40
CA LEU A 16 9.84 -4.80 2.22
C LEU A 16 9.66 -3.89 1.00
N LEU A 17 9.02 -2.74 1.16
CA LEU A 17 8.92 -1.72 0.11
C LEU A 17 10.32 -1.24 -0.32
N GLY A 18 11.22 -0.99 0.65
CA GLY A 18 12.61 -0.63 0.38
C GLY A 18 13.35 -1.70 -0.42
N ILE A 19 13.14 -2.98 -0.11
CA ILE A 19 13.75 -4.08 -0.86
C ILE A 19 13.30 -4.05 -2.33
N PHE A 20 12.02 -3.83 -2.62
CA PHE A 20 11.51 -3.76 -4.00
C PHE A 20 12.03 -2.56 -4.78
N LEU A 21 12.45 -1.49 -4.09
CA LEU A 21 13.05 -0.33 -4.73
C LEU A 21 14.58 -0.46 -4.87
N TYR A 22 15.27 -0.76 -3.78
CA TYR A 22 16.74 -0.71 -3.76
C TYR A 22 17.42 -1.97 -4.32
N LEU A 23 16.79 -3.16 -4.17
CA LEU A 23 17.39 -4.39 -4.70
C LEU A 23 17.47 -4.37 -6.24
N PRO A 24 16.42 -4.00 -6.99
CA PRO A 24 16.54 -3.87 -8.44
C PRO A 24 17.39 -2.67 -8.87
N ALA A 25 17.48 -1.59 -8.08
CA ALA A 25 18.31 -0.44 -8.36
C ALA A 25 19.81 -0.74 -8.27
N LEU A 26 20.21 -1.77 -7.52
CA LEU A 26 21.60 -2.15 -7.21
C LEU A 26 22.43 -1.00 -6.59
N THR A 27 21.77 -0.03 -5.97
CA THR A 27 22.40 1.11 -5.29
C THR A 27 21.57 1.54 -4.09
N LEU A 28 22.23 1.97 -3.04
CA LEU A 28 21.59 2.62 -1.86
C LEU A 28 21.60 4.15 -1.96
N ASN A 29 22.31 4.71 -2.93
CA ASN A 29 22.38 6.15 -3.14
C ASN A 29 21.23 6.65 -4.03
N TRP A 30 20.03 6.70 -3.45
CA TRP A 30 18.81 7.13 -4.14
C TRP A 30 17.92 7.94 -3.19
N SER A 31 18.11 9.25 -3.21
CA SER A 31 17.45 10.20 -2.30
C SER A 31 15.92 10.21 -2.44
N ASP A 32 15.41 10.08 -3.68
CA ASP A 32 13.96 10.12 -3.92
C ASP A 32 13.26 8.89 -3.31
N ALA A 33 13.88 7.70 -3.44
CA ALA A 33 13.38 6.49 -2.79
C ALA A 33 13.46 6.58 -1.27
N PHE A 34 14.55 7.16 -0.73
CA PHE A 34 14.69 7.37 0.72
C PHE A 34 13.61 8.31 1.26
N LEU A 35 13.34 9.42 0.57
CA LEU A 35 12.30 10.37 0.95
C LEU A 35 10.91 9.72 0.87
N LEU A 36 10.64 8.94 -0.19
CA LEU A 36 9.39 8.18 -0.32
C LEU A 36 9.17 7.22 0.85
N LEU A 37 10.19 6.43 1.20
CA LEU A 37 10.11 5.49 2.33
C LEU A 37 9.91 6.21 3.66
N THR A 38 10.53 7.37 3.84
CA THR A 38 10.35 8.20 5.03
C THR A 38 8.91 8.69 5.13
N ILE A 39 8.35 9.23 4.05
CA ILE A 39 6.96 9.68 3.99
C ILE A 39 6.01 8.49 4.22
N HIS A 40 6.27 7.35 3.56
CA HIS A 40 5.47 6.13 3.74
C HIS A 40 5.43 5.69 5.21
N PHE A 41 6.58 5.60 5.84
CA PHE A 41 6.70 5.20 7.24
C PHE A 41 5.94 6.14 8.17
N LEU A 42 6.13 7.46 8.01
CA LEU A 42 5.44 8.46 8.82
C LEU A 42 3.91 8.42 8.63
N MET A 43 3.44 8.37 7.39
CA MET A 43 2.00 8.26 7.10
C MET A 43 1.41 6.98 7.70
N THR A 44 2.09 5.85 7.56
CA THR A 44 1.61 4.57 8.08
C THR A 44 1.61 4.55 9.61
N ILE A 45 2.61 5.13 10.27
CA ILE A 45 2.62 5.29 11.74
C ILE A 45 1.43 6.12 12.20
N LEU A 46 1.20 7.28 11.60
CA LEU A 46 0.10 8.18 11.97
C LEU A 46 -1.26 7.50 11.75
N ALA A 47 -1.42 6.83 10.60
CA ALA A 47 -2.64 6.08 10.30
C ALA A 47 -2.90 4.95 11.30
N SER A 48 -1.87 4.17 11.59
CA SER A 48 -1.99 3.05 12.53
C SER A 48 -2.20 3.52 13.96
N ALA A 49 -1.56 4.60 14.38
CA ALA A 49 -1.78 5.20 15.70
C ALA A 49 -3.24 5.67 15.86
N TYR A 50 -3.79 6.33 14.85
CA TYR A 50 -5.20 6.71 14.83
C TYR A 50 -6.11 5.49 14.96
N LEU A 51 -5.90 4.45 14.14
CA LEU A 51 -6.72 3.23 14.18
C LEU A 51 -6.58 2.47 15.49
N LEU A 52 -5.40 2.44 16.11
CA LEU A 52 -5.17 1.80 17.41
C LEU A 52 -5.96 2.49 18.55
N ILE A 53 -6.22 3.80 18.40
CA ILE A 53 -7.01 4.57 19.38
C ILE A 53 -8.50 4.41 19.11
N VAL A 54 -8.92 4.48 17.84
CA VAL A 54 -10.35 4.57 17.48
C VAL A 54 -10.98 3.21 17.19
N LYS A 55 -10.22 2.26 16.62
CA LYS A 55 -10.68 0.94 16.18
C LYS A 55 -9.63 -0.15 16.38
N PRO A 56 -9.17 -0.41 17.62
CA PRO A 56 -8.09 -1.39 17.87
C PRO A 56 -8.42 -2.80 17.36
N GLU A 57 -9.69 -3.20 17.41
CA GLU A 57 -10.15 -4.50 16.90
C GLU A 57 -9.94 -4.66 15.40
N SER A 58 -9.99 -3.58 14.63
CA SER A 58 -9.70 -3.59 13.18
C SER A 58 -8.23 -3.91 12.91
N ILE A 59 -7.31 -3.37 13.70
CA ILE A 59 -5.88 -3.70 13.62
C ILE A 59 -5.64 -5.15 14.05
N GLU A 60 -6.28 -5.59 15.14
CA GLU A 60 -6.13 -6.96 15.63
C GLU A 60 -6.62 -8.00 14.63
N ALA A 61 -7.75 -7.77 13.97
CA ALA A 61 -8.28 -8.64 12.93
C ALA A 61 -7.32 -8.81 11.75
N ARG A 62 -6.68 -7.72 11.31
CA ARG A 62 -5.70 -7.73 10.21
C ARG A 62 -4.42 -8.47 10.55
N MET A 63 -4.07 -8.57 11.84
CA MET A 63 -2.90 -9.33 12.30
C MET A 63 -3.17 -10.84 12.45
N LYS A 64 -4.45 -11.24 12.45
CA LYS A 64 -4.87 -12.65 12.56
C LYS A 64 -4.93 -13.37 11.19
N TYR A 65 -4.13 -12.90 10.22
CA TYR A 65 -4.10 -13.51 8.89
C TYR A 65 -3.76 -15.01 8.97
N ASP A 66 -4.66 -15.84 8.42
CA ASP A 66 -4.42 -17.27 8.19
C ASP A 66 -4.73 -17.61 6.72
N SER A 67 -3.68 -17.84 5.93
CA SER A 67 -3.80 -18.24 4.53
C SER A 67 -4.46 -19.60 4.31
N LYS A 68 -4.55 -20.43 5.37
CA LYS A 68 -5.13 -21.77 5.27
C LYS A 68 -6.66 -21.75 5.19
N THR A 69 -7.27 -20.70 5.71
CA THR A 69 -8.74 -20.54 5.71
C THR A 69 -9.28 -19.96 4.41
N GLN A 70 -8.40 -19.43 3.52
CA GLN A 70 -8.82 -18.88 2.23
C GLN A 70 -9.17 -19.98 1.21
N PRO A 71 -10.27 -19.81 0.44
CA PRO A 71 -10.53 -20.61 -0.76
C PRO A 71 -9.36 -20.56 -1.76
N LYS A 72 -9.20 -21.62 -2.57
CA LYS A 72 -8.07 -21.70 -3.53
C LYS A 72 -8.12 -20.57 -4.57
N GLU A 73 -9.30 -20.22 -5.03
CA GLU A 73 -9.57 -19.15 -6.00
C GLU A 73 -9.11 -17.78 -5.45
N ASP A 74 -9.45 -17.49 -4.18
CA ASP A 74 -9.09 -16.26 -3.52
C ASP A 74 -7.58 -16.16 -3.26
N ARG A 75 -6.92 -17.29 -2.96
CA ARG A 75 -5.46 -17.34 -2.82
C ARG A 75 -4.74 -17.00 -4.13
N MET A 76 -5.24 -17.51 -5.25
CA MET A 76 -4.68 -17.19 -6.56
C MET A 76 -4.88 -15.71 -6.90
N ALA A 77 -6.07 -15.16 -6.69
CA ALA A 77 -6.34 -13.73 -6.89
C ALA A 77 -5.46 -12.84 -6.02
N THR A 78 -5.30 -13.21 -4.75
CA THR A 78 -4.40 -12.51 -3.80
C THR A 78 -2.94 -12.58 -4.27
N ALA A 79 -2.47 -13.74 -4.70
CA ALA A 79 -1.10 -13.92 -5.20
C ALA A 79 -0.85 -13.10 -6.48
N LEU A 80 -1.79 -13.08 -7.41
CA LEU A 80 -1.71 -12.26 -8.63
C LEU A 80 -1.68 -10.77 -8.30
N MET A 81 -2.51 -10.32 -7.36
CA MET A 81 -2.52 -8.93 -6.91
C MET A 81 -1.19 -8.52 -6.30
N PHE A 82 -0.63 -9.30 -5.38
CA PHE A 82 0.68 -9.02 -4.78
C PHE A 82 1.80 -9.07 -5.82
N SER A 83 1.76 -10.02 -6.75
CA SER A 83 2.74 -10.10 -7.84
C SER A 83 2.69 -8.85 -8.73
N ALA A 84 1.51 -8.36 -9.07
CA ALA A 84 1.33 -7.13 -9.84
C ALA A 84 1.89 -5.90 -9.09
N ILE A 85 1.67 -5.82 -7.78
CA ILE A 85 2.24 -4.74 -6.94
C ILE A 85 3.77 -4.81 -6.94
N ILE A 86 4.35 -5.99 -6.70
CA ILE A 86 5.80 -6.20 -6.67
C ILE A 86 6.41 -5.81 -8.02
N VAL A 87 5.84 -6.30 -9.11
CA VAL A 87 6.30 -5.96 -10.47
C VAL A 87 6.19 -4.45 -10.70
N GLY A 88 5.03 -3.84 -10.43
CA GLY A 88 4.80 -2.42 -10.62
C GLY A 88 5.76 -1.53 -9.82
N LEU A 89 6.11 -1.92 -8.60
CA LEU A 89 7.09 -1.19 -7.78
C LEU A 89 8.53 -1.41 -8.24
N SER A 90 8.85 -2.60 -8.76
CA SER A 90 10.21 -2.94 -9.21
C SER A 90 10.52 -2.39 -10.61
N LEU A 91 9.51 -2.07 -11.42
CA LEU A 91 9.70 -1.50 -12.75
C LEU A 91 10.40 -0.14 -12.69
N ALA A 92 10.05 0.72 -11.73
CA ALA A 92 10.68 2.04 -11.60
C ALA A 92 12.20 1.98 -11.45
N PRO A 93 12.79 1.25 -10.48
CA PRO A 93 14.25 1.16 -10.37
C PRO A 93 14.89 0.45 -11.58
N ILE A 94 14.24 -0.55 -12.17
CA ILE A 94 14.75 -1.22 -13.36
C ILE A 94 14.82 -0.23 -14.54
N ASP A 95 13.79 0.57 -14.75
CA ASP A 95 13.79 1.56 -15.81
C ASP A 95 14.86 2.64 -15.58
N ILE A 96 14.87 3.24 -14.40
CA ILE A 96 15.75 4.38 -14.08
C ILE A 96 17.23 4.01 -14.11
N PHE A 97 17.60 2.83 -13.62
CA PHE A 97 19.01 2.45 -13.46
C PHE A 97 19.54 1.52 -14.54
N HIS A 98 18.68 0.85 -15.33
CA HIS A 98 19.14 -0.18 -16.27
C HIS A 98 18.58 -0.02 -17.69
N LEU A 99 17.28 0.27 -17.85
CA LEU A 99 16.66 0.32 -19.19
C LEU A 99 16.68 1.71 -19.80
N ASN A 100 16.53 2.77 -18.98
CA ASN A 100 16.45 4.17 -19.42
C ASN A 100 15.40 4.42 -20.52
N LEU A 101 14.26 3.74 -20.43
CA LEU A 101 13.17 3.86 -21.42
C LEU A 101 12.35 5.13 -21.19
N SER A 102 12.19 5.53 -19.95
CA SER A 102 11.54 6.79 -19.58
C SER A 102 12.56 7.92 -19.59
N SER A 103 12.20 9.07 -20.17
CA SER A 103 12.92 10.31 -19.88
C SER A 103 12.63 10.65 -18.41
N SER A 104 13.66 10.80 -17.58
CA SER A 104 13.49 11.14 -16.16
C SER A 104 12.64 12.39 -16.01
N PHE A 105 11.56 12.28 -15.23
CA PHE A 105 10.76 13.43 -14.87
C PHE A 105 11.53 14.31 -13.87
N GLU A 106 11.37 15.62 -14.03
CA GLU A 106 11.98 16.60 -13.14
C GLU A 106 10.95 17.58 -12.59
N GLY A 107 11.27 18.22 -11.47
CA GLY A 107 10.52 19.33 -10.91
C GLY A 107 9.06 19.02 -10.62
N SER A 108 8.16 19.76 -11.25
CA SER A 108 6.72 19.76 -10.93
C SER A 108 6.05 18.39 -11.18
N ILE A 109 6.50 17.62 -12.15
CA ILE A 109 5.89 16.32 -12.49
C ILE A 109 6.14 15.32 -11.35
N LYS A 110 7.34 15.29 -10.77
CA LYS A 110 7.63 14.47 -9.60
C LYS A 110 6.74 14.83 -8.41
N ASN A 111 6.54 16.12 -8.16
CA ASN A 111 5.67 16.59 -7.07
C ASN A 111 4.20 16.16 -7.29
N ILE A 112 3.74 16.11 -8.54
CA ILE A 112 2.41 15.55 -8.88
C ILE A 112 2.39 14.06 -8.53
N GLY A 113 3.44 13.30 -8.85
CA GLY A 113 3.57 11.90 -8.47
C GLY A 113 3.46 11.71 -6.96
N LEU A 114 4.16 12.51 -6.18
CA LEU A 114 4.07 12.48 -4.72
C LEU A 114 2.66 12.81 -4.21
N ALA A 115 1.99 13.79 -4.82
CA ALA A 115 0.62 14.12 -4.46
C ALA A 115 -0.34 12.96 -4.77
N ILE A 116 -0.21 12.31 -5.93
CA ILE A 116 -0.99 11.12 -6.31
C ILE A 116 -0.75 9.99 -5.30
N TYR A 117 0.51 9.74 -4.92
CA TYR A 117 0.86 8.76 -3.89
C TYR A 117 0.17 9.04 -2.55
N ILE A 118 0.24 10.29 -2.07
CA ILE A 118 -0.40 10.71 -0.81
C ILE A 118 -1.92 10.50 -0.88
N ILE A 119 -2.56 10.87 -1.98
CA ILE A 119 -4.00 10.65 -2.20
C ILE A 119 -4.31 9.14 -2.14
N GLY A 120 -3.48 8.29 -2.78
CA GLY A 120 -3.61 6.84 -2.71
C GLY A 120 -3.58 6.32 -1.28
N MET A 121 -2.63 6.78 -0.47
CA MET A 121 -2.51 6.43 0.94
C MET A 121 -3.72 6.90 1.76
N LEU A 122 -4.23 8.11 1.51
CA LEU A 122 -5.43 8.62 2.18
C LEU A 122 -6.69 7.82 1.82
N LEU A 123 -6.84 7.40 0.55
CA LEU A 123 -7.91 6.50 0.13
C LEU A 123 -7.86 5.15 0.83
N PHE A 124 -6.65 4.61 1.01
CA PHE A 124 -6.43 3.41 1.82
C PHE A 124 -6.92 3.60 3.26
N MET A 125 -6.47 4.65 3.92
CA MET A 125 -6.86 4.95 5.30
C MET A 125 -8.37 5.13 5.42
N ALA A 126 -8.98 5.91 4.52
CA ALA A 126 -10.42 6.13 4.49
C ALA A 126 -11.19 4.82 4.29
N SER A 127 -10.70 3.93 3.41
CA SER A 127 -11.32 2.62 3.17
C SER A 127 -11.30 1.74 4.41
N ILE A 128 -10.14 1.67 5.07
CA ILE A 128 -9.96 0.90 6.31
C ILE A 128 -10.82 1.45 7.45
N ASN A 129 -10.89 2.77 7.55
CA ASN A 129 -11.68 3.42 8.58
C ASN A 129 -13.20 3.24 8.36
N ALA A 130 -13.65 3.27 7.11
CA ALA A 130 -15.07 3.10 6.77
C ALA A 130 -15.52 1.62 6.85
N ASN A 131 -14.64 0.67 6.53
CA ASN A 131 -14.96 -0.75 6.45
C ASN A 131 -14.14 -1.56 7.46
N GLU A 132 -14.77 -1.95 8.56
CA GLU A 132 -14.16 -2.81 9.59
C GLU A 132 -13.87 -4.24 9.11
N PHE A 133 -14.51 -4.68 8.02
CA PHE A 133 -14.30 -5.99 7.39
C PHE A 133 -13.21 -5.96 6.32
N ALA A 134 -12.62 -4.80 6.02
CA ALA A 134 -11.54 -4.69 5.06
C ALA A 134 -10.27 -5.38 5.58
N GLU A 135 -9.98 -6.57 5.09
CA GLU A 135 -8.79 -7.36 5.39
C GLU A 135 -7.81 -7.38 4.21
N THR A 136 -6.61 -7.89 4.44
CA THR A 136 -5.58 -8.09 3.40
C THR A 136 -5.93 -9.20 2.43
N THR A 137 -6.96 -9.98 2.74
CA THR A 137 -7.39 -11.13 1.94
C THR A 137 -8.86 -11.00 1.60
N VAL A 138 -9.23 -11.51 0.42
CA VAL A 138 -10.63 -11.66 0.04
C VAL A 138 -11.18 -12.83 0.84
N ASN A 139 -12.08 -12.56 1.78
CA ASN A 139 -12.74 -13.56 2.61
C ASN A 139 -14.13 -13.08 3.01
N ILE A 140 -15.10 -13.98 3.00
CA ILE A 140 -16.46 -13.71 3.52
C ILE A 140 -16.43 -13.99 5.02
N GLN A 141 -16.65 -12.96 5.83
CA GLN A 141 -16.55 -13.00 7.28
C GLN A 141 -17.94 -13.19 7.92
N GLU A 142 -18.60 -14.31 7.61
CA GLU A 142 -19.94 -14.61 8.12
C GLU A 142 -19.98 -14.63 9.65
N GLU A 143 -18.91 -15.15 10.29
CA GLU A 143 -18.76 -15.22 11.75
C GLU A 143 -18.75 -13.82 12.41
N ARG A 144 -18.36 -12.78 11.67
CA ARG A 144 -18.36 -11.38 12.12
C ARG A 144 -19.60 -10.60 11.70
N GLY A 145 -20.59 -11.27 11.08
CA GLY A 145 -21.79 -10.62 10.58
C GLY A 145 -21.50 -9.59 9.47
N GLN A 146 -20.62 -9.93 8.54
CA GLN A 146 -20.22 -9.06 7.45
C GLN A 146 -21.44 -8.53 6.69
N LYS A 147 -21.48 -7.23 6.51
CA LYS A 147 -22.50 -6.51 5.74
C LYS A 147 -21.84 -5.65 4.66
N VAL A 148 -22.61 -5.33 3.64
CA VAL A 148 -22.16 -4.38 2.60
C VAL A 148 -22.03 -3.00 3.23
N ILE A 149 -20.87 -2.37 3.03
CA ILE A 149 -20.61 -0.99 3.45
C ILE A 149 -20.79 -0.09 2.25
N ASP A 150 -21.72 0.85 2.35
CA ASP A 150 -22.07 1.82 1.32
C ASP A 150 -21.95 3.28 1.80
N THR A 151 -21.39 3.48 3.00
CA THR A 151 -21.21 4.79 3.65
C THR A 151 -19.78 5.31 3.55
N GLY A 152 -19.58 6.60 3.87
CA GLY A 152 -18.26 7.23 3.82
C GLY A 152 -17.68 7.19 2.42
N ILE A 153 -16.41 6.78 2.27
CA ILE A 153 -15.73 6.70 0.96
C ILE A 153 -16.39 5.69 0.00
N TYR A 154 -17.09 4.66 0.55
CA TYR A 154 -17.79 3.66 -0.25
C TYR A 154 -19.08 4.19 -0.90
N SER A 155 -19.61 5.32 -0.44
CA SER A 155 -20.73 6.00 -1.11
C SER A 155 -20.28 6.75 -2.38
N MET A 156 -18.98 7.06 -2.50
CA MET A 156 -18.39 7.76 -3.64
C MET A 156 -17.74 6.80 -4.64
N VAL A 157 -17.06 5.78 -4.16
CA VAL A 157 -16.32 4.81 -4.96
C VAL A 157 -16.61 3.41 -4.45
N ARG A 158 -17.03 2.50 -5.33
CA ARG A 158 -17.37 1.11 -4.94
C ARG A 158 -16.18 0.32 -4.39
N HIS A 159 -14.98 0.59 -4.91
CA HIS A 159 -13.75 -0.11 -4.56
C HIS A 159 -12.63 0.88 -4.20
N PRO A 160 -12.79 1.67 -3.12
CA PRO A 160 -11.86 2.74 -2.80
C PRO A 160 -10.45 2.22 -2.45
N MET A 161 -10.34 1.00 -1.92
CA MET A 161 -9.05 0.37 -1.66
C MET A 161 -8.28 0.07 -2.95
N TYR A 162 -8.94 -0.47 -3.98
CA TYR A 162 -8.30 -0.71 -5.29
C TYR A 162 -7.91 0.59 -5.99
N THR A 163 -8.76 1.62 -5.90
CA THR A 163 -8.43 2.95 -6.38
C THR A 163 -7.19 3.50 -5.66
N GLY A 164 -7.11 3.31 -4.34
CA GLY A 164 -5.94 3.65 -3.54
C GLY A 164 -4.68 2.93 -4.01
N PHE A 165 -4.74 1.64 -4.35
CA PHE A 165 -3.61 0.88 -4.91
C PHE A 165 -3.13 1.43 -6.26
N ILE A 166 -4.07 1.75 -7.16
CA ILE A 166 -3.74 2.33 -8.47
C ILE A 166 -3.00 3.66 -8.27
N PHE A 167 -3.50 4.53 -7.40
CA PHE A 167 -2.87 5.82 -7.10
C PHE A 167 -1.52 5.63 -6.40
N PHE A 168 -1.42 4.68 -5.48
CA PHE A 168 -0.17 4.35 -4.80
C PHE A 168 0.93 3.96 -5.80
N ILE A 169 0.68 2.96 -6.66
CA ILE A 169 1.70 2.45 -7.60
C ILE A 169 2.09 3.55 -8.61
N ASN A 170 1.10 4.18 -9.25
CA ASN A 170 1.38 5.23 -10.24
C ASN A 170 2.06 6.45 -9.60
N GLY A 171 1.65 6.84 -8.39
CA GLY A 171 2.27 7.93 -7.66
C GLY A 171 3.73 7.66 -7.31
N VAL A 172 4.05 6.42 -6.89
CA VAL A 172 5.44 5.97 -6.65
C VAL A 172 6.26 6.08 -7.95
N ASN A 173 5.78 5.53 -9.06
CA ASN A 173 6.51 5.50 -10.32
C ASN A 173 6.77 6.92 -10.84
N VAL A 174 5.76 7.78 -10.86
CA VAL A 174 5.91 9.18 -11.30
C VAL A 174 6.82 9.98 -10.36
N TRP A 175 6.71 9.78 -9.02
CA TRP A 175 7.63 10.41 -8.06
C TRP A 175 9.09 9.98 -8.29
N LEU A 176 9.32 8.71 -8.55
CA LEU A 176 10.65 8.18 -8.81
C LEU A 176 11.21 8.57 -10.19
N GLY A 177 10.37 9.05 -11.11
CA GLY A 177 10.80 9.62 -12.39
C GLY A 177 10.55 8.73 -13.60
N THR A 178 9.65 7.75 -13.50
CA THR A 178 9.26 6.86 -14.61
C THR A 178 7.75 6.87 -14.85
N TYR A 179 7.34 6.46 -16.06
CA TYR A 179 5.92 6.24 -16.43
C TYR A 179 5.60 4.76 -16.70
N LEU A 180 6.53 3.85 -16.40
CA LEU A 180 6.34 2.40 -16.54
C LEU A 180 5.52 1.80 -15.40
#